data_dc3abe33edf8a48557e4bf33ab9df12b
#
_entry.id   dc3abe33edf8a48557e4bf33ab9df12b
#
_cell.length_a   1.000
_cell.length_b   1.000
_cell.length_c   1.000
_cell.angle_alpha   90.00
_cell.angle_beta   90.00
_cell.angle_gamma   90.00
#
_symmetry.space_group_name_H-M   'P 1'
#
loop_
_entity.id
_entity.type
_entity.pdbx_description
1 polymer ?
#
loop_
_entity_poly.entity_id
_entity_poly.type
_entity_poly.pdbx_seq_one_letter_code
_entity_poly.pdbx_strand_id
1 'polypeptide(L)'
;EENNISWSRQLEEAGCLVVYGIDGLKVHSKLCLITVKSDDGIQYITQIGTGNYNEKTARLYTDLSLMTANYEIGDEARKTFQEILIGNTIDRTQHLLVAPNSLQQPVIDMIEDEIEYAKKGEQSYIGIKVNSLTDKKIMDKLVEASKAGVHIDMVVRGICCLIPGVEGETENIHIRSIVGRYLEHSRIYIFGTKERDKIYISSADFMTRNTLRRVEVAAPVYDERLKERIRNMFSIMLKDNVLARTALPDGRYEIIDDGKKKLNSQEYFIEEAYKQKIQKLKYGELRKNMVLLQYQFSGGFLWKQ
;
A
#
# COMPACT_ATOMS: atom_id res chain seq x y z
N GLU A 1 20.43 7.85 11.85
CA GLU A 1 20.54 9.30 11.49
C GLU A 1 21.93 9.64 10.93
N GLU A 2 23.04 9.25 11.57
CA GLU A 2 24.42 9.52 11.09
C GLU A 2 24.67 9.03 9.65
N ASN A 3 24.19 7.85 9.28
CA ASN A 3 24.29 7.33 7.92
C ASN A 3 23.59 8.21 6.89
N ASN A 4 22.42 8.77 7.25
CA ASN A 4 21.68 9.64 6.33
C ASN A 4 22.40 10.96 6.10
N ILE A 5 23.03 11.52 7.14
CA ILE A 5 23.86 12.73 7.04
C ILE A 5 25.08 12.48 6.16
N SER A 6 25.73 11.33 6.30
CA SER A 6 26.87 10.97 5.45
C SER A 6 26.46 10.83 3.98
N TRP A 7 25.33 10.18 3.71
CA TRP A 7 24.82 10.03 2.33
C TRP A 7 24.38 11.36 1.72
N SER A 8 23.74 12.25 2.51
CA SER A 8 23.32 13.55 1.98
C SER A 8 24.53 14.38 1.54
N ARG A 9 25.61 14.40 2.31
CA ARG A 9 26.85 15.10 1.94
C ARG A 9 27.48 14.54 0.65
N GLN A 10 27.54 13.20 0.53
CA GLN A 10 28.05 12.57 -0.68
C GLN A 10 27.23 12.90 -1.92
N LEU A 11 25.90 12.99 -1.77
CA LEU A 11 25.00 13.37 -2.86
C LEU A 11 25.18 14.85 -3.23
N GLU A 12 25.33 15.75 -2.25
CA GLU A 12 25.64 17.16 -2.50
C GLU A 12 26.98 17.34 -3.21
N GLU A 13 28.03 16.63 -2.78
CA GLU A 13 29.34 16.62 -3.42
C GLU A 13 29.28 16.09 -4.86
N ALA A 14 28.34 15.17 -5.14
CA ALA A 14 28.07 14.66 -6.49
C ALA A 14 27.17 15.60 -7.33
N GLY A 15 26.83 16.79 -6.81
CA GLY A 15 26.04 17.81 -7.51
C GLY A 15 24.53 17.63 -7.40
N CYS A 16 24.05 16.79 -6.48
CA CYS A 16 22.61 16.65 -6.22
C CYS A 16 22.09 17.80 -5.33
N LEU A 17 20.88 18.26 -5.62
CA LEU A 17 20.14 19.11 -4.70
C LEU A 17 19.51 18.24 -3.61
N VAL A 18 19.94 18.42 -2.37
CA VAL A 18 19.41 17.68 -1.22
C VAL A 18 18.48 18.57 -0.41
N VAL A 19 17.28 18.05 -0.12
CA VAL A 19 16.27 18.69 0.74
C VAL A 19 16.08 17.84 1.99
N TYR A 20 16.28 18.46 3.16
CA TYR A 20 16.25 17.77 4.45
C TYR A 20 14.85 17.57 5.01
N GLY A 21 13.82 17.76 4.19
CA GLY A 21 12.40 17.56 4.52
C GLY A 21 11.65 18.86 4.66
N ILE A 22 10.50 18.79 5.31
CA ILE A 22 9.60 19.91 5.58
C ILE A 22 9.60 20.13 7.10
N ASP A 23 9.69 21.38 7.53
CA ASP A 23 9.67 21.70 8.95
C ASP A 23 8.39 21.19 9.64
N GLY A 24 8.54 20.50 10.77
CA GLY A 24 7.42 19.91 11.50
C GLY A 24 6.81 18.63 10.88
N LEU A 25 7.23 18.20 9.68
CA LEU A 25 6.72 17.02 9.03
C LEU A 25 7.82 15.98 8.74
N LYS A 26 7.54 14.71 9.02
CA LYS A 26 8.42 13.62 8.59
C LYS A 26 8.06 13.21 7.16
N VAL A 27 9.01 13.28 6.23
CA VAL A 27 8.86 12.68 4.90
C VAL A 27 9.03 11.17 5.01
N HIS A 28 7.95 10.41 4.74
CA HIS A 28 7.95 8.95 4.83
C HIS A 28 7.55 8.27 3.52
N SER A 29 7.19 9.05 2.50
CA SER A 29 6.89 8.55 1.15
C SER A 29 8.11 7.87 0.53
N LYS A 30 7.87 6.91 -0.36
CA LYS A 30 8.87 6.23 -1.19
C LYS A 30 8.49 6.48 -2.64
N LEU A 31 9.02 7.57 -3.16
CA LEU A 31 8.71 8.09 -4.47
C LEU A 31 10.01 8.35 -5.23
N CYS A 32 10.11 7.81 -6.43
CA CYS A 32 11.18 8.10 -7.36
C CYS A 32 10.57 8.55 -8.69
N LEU A 33 11.05 9.66 -9.22
CA LEU A 33 10.60 10.22 -10.49
C LEU A 33 11.80 10.41 -11.42
N ILE A 34 11.70 9.82 -12.60
CA ILE A 34 12.63 10.07 -13.70
C ILE A 34 11.87 10.88 -14.75
N THR A 35 12.39 12.06 -15.07
CA THR A 35 11.87 12.91 -16.14
C THR A 35 12.76 12.77 -17.36
N VAL A 36 12.18 12.36 -18.47
CA VAL A 36 12.88 12.21 -19.75
C VAL A 36 12.33 13.26 -20.72
N LYS A 37 13.23 14.08 -21.28
CA LYS A 37 12.90 14.99 -22.37
C LYS A 37 13.14 14.27 -23.70
N SER A 38 12.13 14.20 -24.55
CA SER A 38 12.21 13.66 -25.90
C SER A 38 11.70 14.69 -26.90
N ASP A 39 11.80 14.38 -28.20
CA ASP A 39 11.26 15.23 -29.27
C ASP A 39 9.74 15.34 -29.19
N ASP A 40 9.08 14.33 -28.66
CA ASP A 40 7.62 14.28 -28.46
C ASP A 40 7.14 14.94 -27.16
N GLY A 41 8.07 15.53 -26.36
CA GLY A 41 7.75 16.21 -25.11
C GLY A 41 8.38 15.57 -23.86
N ILE A 42 7.76 15.80 -22.72
CA ILE A 42 8.22 15.28 -21.42
C ILE A 42 7.53 13.94 -21.14
N GLN A 43 8.34 12.95 -20.79
CA GLN A 43 7.88 11.65 -20.31
C GLN A 43 8.29 11.46 -18.84
N TYR A 44 7.43 10.81 -18.07
CA TYR A 44 7.69 10.47 -16.68
C TYR A 44 7.79 8.96 -16.52
N ILE A 45 8.75 8.51 -15.71
CA ILE A 45 8.78 7.17 -15.15
C ILE A 45 8.73 7.34 -13.64
N THR A 46 7.63 6.93 -13.04
CA THR A 46 7.36 7.11 -11.61
C THR A 46 7.37 5.75 -10.92
N GLN A 47 8.15 5.64 -9.85
CA GLN A 47 8.13 4.48 -8.97
C GLN A 47 7.60 4.90 -7.60
N ILE A 48 6.60 4.18 -7.10
CA ILE A 48 6.00 4.37 -5.78
C ILE A 48 6.10 3.05 -5.01
N GLY A 49 6.67 3.12 -3.81
CA GLY A 49 6.88 1.95 -2.96
C GLY A 49 6.16 2.03 -1.62
N THR A 50 5.78 0.88 -1.08
CA THR A 50 5.32 0.76 0.31
C THR A 50 6.49 0.67 1.29
N GLY A 51 7.64 0.19 0.83
CA GLY A 51 8.85 -0.07 1.61
C GLY A 51 10.01 0.88 1.34
N ASN A 52 10.91 0.97 2.31
CA ASN A 52 12.08 1.84 2.25
C ASN A 52 13.08 1.39 1.16
N TYR A 53 13.80 2.35 0.57
CA TYR A 53 14.97 2.10 -0.27
C TYR A 53 16.18 1.69 0.60
N ASN A 54 16.09 0.50 1.18
CA ASN A 54 17.13 -0.03 2.07
C ASN A 54 17.25 -1.54 1.88
N GLU A 55 18.43 -2.00 1.45
CA GLU A 55 18.67 -3.42 1.14
C GLU A 55 18.50 -4.36 2.34
N LYS A 56 18.81 -3.91 3.56
CA LYS A 56 18.70 -4.74 4.77
C LYS A 56 17.22 -4.98 5.11
N THR A 57 16.40 -3.92 5.12
CA THR A 57 14.97 -4.06 5.39
C THR A 57 14.25 -4.77 4.26
N ALA A 58 14.65 -4.56 3.00
CA ALA A 58 14.06 -5.25 1.85
C ALA A 58 14.22 -6.78 1.89
N ARG A 59 15.19 -7.30 2.62
CA ARG A 59 15.37 -8.75 2.83
C ARG A 59 14.46 -9.35 3.89
N LEU A 60 13.88 -8.50 4.74
CA LEU A 60 13.10 -8.91 5.91
C LEU A 60 11.63 -8.55 5.81
N TYR A 61 11.27 -7.62 4.92
CA TYR A 61 9.93 -7.06 4.81
C TYR A 61 9.25 -7.51 3.52
N THR A 62 7.94 -7.67 3.59
CA THR A 62 7.12 -7.81 2.39
C THR A 62 6.63 -6.44 1.97
N ASP A 63 6.96 -6.02 0.76
CA ASP A 63 6.59 -4.71 0.24
C ASP A 63 6.12 -4.80 -1.22
N LEU A 64 5.45 -3.75 -1.66
CA LEU A 64 5.02 -3.56 -3.04
C LEU A 64 5.71 -2.35 -3.65
N SER A 65 6.02 -2.43 -4.93
CA SER A 65 6.56 -1.33 -5.70
C SER A 65 5.84 -1.26 -7.05
N LEU A 66 5.23 -0.13 -7.34
CA LEU A 66 4.60 0.17 -8.62
C LEU A 66 5.54 1.06 -9.44
N MET A 67 5.82 0.67 -10.66
CA MET A 67 6.50 1.52 -11.65
C MET A 67 5.54 1.78 -12.81
N THR A 68 5.36 3.05 -13.17
CA THR A 68 4.42 3.47 -14.20
C THR A 68 4.96 4.62 -15.04
N ALA A 69 4.59 4.64 -16.32
CA ALA A 69 4.82 5.76 -17.23
C ALA A 69 3.54 6.60 -17.45
N ASN A 70 2.52 6.44 -16.59
CA ASN A 70 1.32 7.26 -16.66
C ASN A 70 1.70 8.73 -16.42
N TYR A 71 1.31 9.61 -17.38
CA TYR A 71 1.71 11.01 -17.37
C TYR A 71 1.12 11.77 -16.18
N GLU A 72 -0.14 11.55 -15.88
CA GLU A 72 -0.88 12.24 -14.81
C GLU A 72 -0.29 11.92 -13.44
N ILE A 73 0.03 10.65 -13.17
CA ILE A 73 0.73 10.21 -11.94
C ILE A 73 2.12 10.87 -11.88
N GLY A 74 2.84 10.91 -12.99
CA GLY A 74 4.17 11.54 -13.07
C GLY A 74 4.14 13.03 -12.82
N ASP A 75 3.17 13.74 -13.37
CA ASP A 75 3.01 15.19 -13.15
C ASP A 75 2.63 15.52 -11.70
N GLU A 76 1.75 14.73 -11.09
CA GLU A 76 1.44 14.89 -9.64
C GLU A 76 2.64 14.56 -8.75
N ALA A 77 3.44 13.55 -9.11
CA ALA A 77 4.69 13.25 -8.42
C ALA A 77 5.68 14.43 -8.53
N ARG A 78 5.83 15.01 -9.72
CA ARG A 78 6.67 16.21 -9.96
C ARG A 78 6.19 17.39 -9.11
N LYS A 79 4.89 17.66 -9.10
CA LYS A 79 4.30 18.72 -8.26
C LYS A 79 4.58 18.45 -6.78
N THR A 80 4.43 17.21 -6.32
CA THR A 80 4.75 16.83 -4.93
C THR A 80 6.20 17.13 -4.58
N PHE A 81 7.17 16.79 -5.46
CA PHE A 81 8.58 17.14 -5.25
C PHE A 81 8.80 18.66 -5.23
N GLN A 82 8.13 19.42 -6.10
CA GLN A 82 8.24 20.88 -6.14
C GLN A 82 7.74 21.52 -4.85
N GLU A 83 6.60 21.07 -4.31
CA GLU A 83 6.10 21.58 -3.03
C GLU A 83 7.06 21.26 -1.87
N ILE A 84 7.56 20.03 -1.82
CA ILE A 84 8.56 19.63 -0.79
C ILE A 84 9.83 20.50 -0.90
N LEU A 85 10.28 20.83 -2.12
CA LEU A 85 11.48 21.64 -2.37
C LEU A 85 11.37 23.03 -1.75
N ILE A 86 10.17 23.62 -1.74
CA ILE A 86 9.93 24.94 -1.15
C ILE A 86 9.40 24.88 0.29
N GLY A 87 9.46 23.71 0.93
CA GLY A 87 9.03 23.51 2.31
C GLY A 87 7.53 23.39 2.52
N ASN A 88 6.77 23.11 1.44
CA ASN A 88 5.32 22.97 1.46
C ASN A 88 4.88 21.52 1.21
N THR A 89 3.58 21.29 1.36
CA THR A 89 2.88 20.07 0.97
C THR A 89 1.86 20.36 -0.11
N ILE A 90 1.64 19.39 -1.02
CA ILE A 90 0.63 19.55 -2.06
C ILE A 90 -0.77 19.57 -1.45
N ASP A 91 -1.59 20.54 -1.85
CA ASP A 91 -2.92 20.73 -1.29
C ASP A 91 -3.94 19.72 -1.84
N ARG A 92 -3.86 19.42 -3.14
CA ARG A 92 -4.84 18.57 -3.83
C ARG A 92 -4.20 17.77 -4.96
N THR A 93 -4.62 16.50 -5.06
CA THR A 93 -4.27 15.58 -6.14
C THR A 93 -5.53 14.91 -6.67
N GLN A 94 -5.49 14.41 -7.91
CA GLN A 94 -6.61 13.69 -8.55
C GLN A 94 -6.37 12.18 -8.61
N HIS A 95 -5.11 11.78 -8.73
CA HIS A 95 -4.67 10.39 -8.90
C HIS A 95 -3.95 9.86 -7.66
N LEU A 96 -2.88 10.52 -7.27
CA LEU A 96 -2.17 10.18 -6.04
C LEU A 96 -2.98 10.62 -4.81
N LEU A 97 -2.86 9.89 -3.71
CA LEU A 97 -3.27 10.41 -2.40
C LEU A 97 -2.02 10.82 -1.65
N VAL A 98 -1.93 12.10 -1.27
CA VAL A 98 -0.74 12.65 -0.64
C VAL A 98 -1.10 13.28 0.72
N ALA A 99 -0.59 12.69 1.80
CA ALA A 99 -0.72 13.26 3.12
C ALA A 99 0.27 14.45 3.30
N PRO A 100 -0.09 15.45 4.15
CA PRO A 100 -1.23 15.45 5.06
C PRO A 100 -2.55 15.94 4.44
N ASN A 101 -2.56 16.63 3.31
CA ASN A 101 -3.72 17.38 2.83
C ASN A 101 -4.68 16.56 1.96
N SER A 102 -4.18 15.60 1.20
CA SER A 102 -4.95 14.88 0.16
C SER A 102 -4.87 13.35 0.29
N LEU A 103 -4.96 12.81 1.52
CA LEU A 103 -5.01 11.36 1.75
C LEU A 103 -6.19 10.95 2.62
N GLN A 104 -6.34 11.54 3.81
CA GLN A 104 -7.37 11.13 4.77
C GLN A 104 -8.79 11.31 4.20
N GLN A 105 -9.11 12.51 3.70
CA GLN A 105 -10.44 12.82 3.20
C GLN A 105 -10.82 11.97 1.97
N PRO A 106 -9.96 11.81 0.93
CA PRO A 106 -10.27 10.92 -0.17
C PRO A 106 -10.49 9.45 0.23
N VAL A 107 -9.79 8.95 1.26
CA VAL A 107 -10.06 7.61 1.82
C VAL A 107 -11.45 7.57 2.45
N ILE A 108 -11.83 8.58 3.23
CA ILE A 108 -13.16 8.69 3.83
C ILE A 108 -14.24 8.76 2.74
N ASP A 109 -14.01 9.53 1.67
CA ASP A 109 -14.95 9.66 0.54
C ASP A 109 -15.14 8.32 -0.18
N MET A 110 -14.09 7.52 -0.36
CA MET A 110 -14.19 6.18 -0.95
C MET A 110 -14.94 5.20 -0.05
N ILE A 111 -14.83 5.32 1.28
CA ILE A 111 -15.64 4.54 2.23
C ILE A 111 -17.11 4.98 2.13
N GLU A 112 -17.39 6.27 2.01
CA GLU A 112 -18.73 6.81 1.81
C GLU A 112 -19.38 6.31 0.52
N ASP A 113 -18.61 6.25 -0.59
CA ASP A 113 -19.08 5.64 -1.83
C ASP A 113 -19.63 4.21 -1.59
N GLU A 114 -18.89 3.39 -0.81
CA GLU A 114 -19.31 2.01 -0.51
C GLU A 114 -20.54 1.96 0.41
N ILE A 115 -20.69 2.91 1.33
CA ILE A 115 -21.90 3.06 2.15
C ILE A 115 -23.11 3.34 1.24
N GLU A 116 -22.96 4.23 0.27
CA GLU A 116 -24.05 4.58 -0.64
C GLU A 116 -24.44 3.40 -1.56
N TYR A 117 -23.46 2.56 -1.99
CA TYR A 117 -23.76 1.32 -2.72
C TYR A 117 -24.53 0.32 -1.84
N ALA A 118 -24.09 0.12 -0.59
CA ALA A 118 -24.78 -0.76 0.35
C ALA A 118 -26.23 -0.32 0.62
N LYS A 119 -26.47 0.98 0.84
CA LYS A 119 -27.80 1.55 1.03
C LYS A 119 -28.73 1.32 -0.16
N LYS A 120 -28.19 1.23 -1.38
CA LYS A 120 -28.95 0.89 -2.60
C LYS A 120 -29.19 -0.61 -2.78
N GLY A 121 -28.69 -1.44 -1.85
CA GLY A 121 -28.75 -2.90 -1.97
C GLY A 121 -27.76 -3.49 -2.98
N GLU A 122 -26.76 -2.71 -3.40
CA GLU A 122 -25.70 -3.16 -4.28
C GLU A 122 -24.54 -3.79 -3.51
N GLN A 123 -23.79 -4.68 -4.16
CA GLN A 123 -22.60 -5.28 -3.54
C GLN A 123 -21.56 -4.20 -3.23
N SER A 124 -21.13 -4.16 -1.99
CA SER A 124 -20.15 -3.22 -1.48
C SER A 124 -19.03 -3.95 -0.73
N TYR A 125 -17.80 -3.47 -0.87
CA TYR A 125 -16.63 -4.14 -0.30
C TYR A 125 -15.52 -3.15 0.03
N ILE A 126 -14.88 -3.36 1.18
CA ILE A 126 -13.65 -2.65 1.57
C ILE A 126 -12.61 -3.69 2.01
N GLY A 127 -11.43 -3.66 1.37
CA GLY A 127 -10.27 -4.46 1.73
C GLY A 127 -9.10 -3.57 2.17
N ILE A 128 -8.59 -3.74 3.39
CA ILE A 128 -7.52 -2.90 3.93
C ILE A 128 -6.39 -3.77 4.47
N LYS A 129 -5.17 -3.56 3.97
CA LYS A 129 -3.96 -4.04 4.61
C LYS A 129 -3.13 -2.85 5.06
N VAL A 130 -2.89 -2.76 6.37
CA VAL A 130 -2.06 -1.72 7.00
C VAL A 130 -1.26 -2.32 8.16
N ASN A 131 -0.21 -1.63 8.58
CA ASN A 131 0.50 -2.08 9.77
C ASN A 131 -0.27 -1.74 11.05
N SER A 132 -0.89 -0.55 11.08
CA SER A 132 -1.64 -0.07 12.25
C SER A 132 -2.87 0.75 11.85
N LEU A 133 -3.91 0.68 12.67
CA LEU A 133 -5.17 1.39 12.52
C LEU A 133 -5.50 2.12 13.83
N THR A 134 -5.33 3.43 13.85
CA THR A 134 -5.61 4.31 15.01
C THR A 134 -6.17 5.68 14.61
N ASP A 135 -6.41 5.92 13.32
CA ASP A 135 -7.04 7.15 12.86
C ASP A 135 -8.52 7.13 13.18
N LYS A 136 -8.93 8.00 14.11
CA LYS A 136 -10.30 8.00 14.62
C LYS A 136 -11.34 8.27 13.52
N LYS A 137 -11.08 9.22 12.62
CA LYS A 137 -12.05 9.56 11.55
C LYS A 137 -12.26 8.40 10.58
N ILE A 138 -11.16 7.72 10.21
CA ILE A 138 -11.25 6.54 9.34
C ILE A 138 -11.96 5.40 10.08
N MET A 139 -11.63 5.14 11.35
CA MET A 139 -12.31 4.08 12.13
C MET A 139 -13.80 4.36 12.30
N ASP A 140 -14.20 5.59 12.66
CA ASP A 140 -15.60 5.97 12.79
C ASP A 140 -16.37 5.73 11.46
N LYS A 141 -15.75 6.08 10.32
CA LYS A 141 -16.34 5.87 8.99
C LYS A 141 -16.43 4.38 8.62
N LEU A 142 -15.44 3.55 9.01
CA LEU A 142 -15.53 2.09 8.83
C LEU A 142 -16.64 1.45 9.67
N VAL A 143 -16.87 1.93 10.89
CA VAL A 143 -18.01 1.51 11.72
C VAL A 143 -19.33 1.88 11.05
N GLU A 144 -19.44 3.10 10.52
CA GLU A 144 -20.62 3.52 9.76
C GLU A 144 -20.85 2.64 8.52
N ALA A 145 -19.79 2.29 7.80
CA ALA A 145 -19.85 1.40 6.65
C ALA A 145 -20.33 -0.02 7.05
N SER A 146 -19.82 -0.56 8.17
CA SER A 146 -20.31 -1.83 8.71
C SER A 146 -21.79 -1.80 9.02
N LYS A 147 -22.28 -0.75 9.70
CA LYS A 147 -23.71 -0.56 10.00
C LYS A 147 -24.57 -0.46 8.74
N ALA A 148 -24.03 0.07 7.66
CA ALA A 148 -24.71 0.15 6.37
C ALA A 148 -24.72 -1.20 5.62
N GLY A 149 -24.01 -2.22 6.11
CA GLY A 149 -23.94 -3.55 5.49
C GLY A 149 -22.75 -3.74 4.55
N VAL A 150 -21.78 -2.84 4.53
CA VAL A 150 -20.54 -3.00 3.74
C VAL A 150 -19.70 -4.14 4.32
N HIS A 151 -19.31 -5.10 3.49
CA HIS A 151 -18.38 -6.15 3.92
C HIS A 151 -16.94 -5.61 3.96
N ILE A 152 -16.28 -5.74 5.09
CA ILE A 152 -14.95 -5.15 5.34
C ILE A 152 -13.98 -6.22 5.83
N ASP A 153 -12.95 -6.50 5.03
CA ASP A 153 -11.85 -7.38 5.39
C ASP A 153 -10.57 -6.60 5.65
N MET A 154 -9.89 -6.90 6.75
CA MET A 154 -8.68 -6.18 7.12
C MET A 154 -7.55 -7.13 7.51
N VAL A 155 -6.32 -6.77 7.10
CA VAL A 155 -5.09 -7.37 7.60
C VAL A 155 -4.29 -6.30 8.34
N VAL A 156 -4.28 -6.37 9.68
CA VAL A 156 -3.61 -5.40 10.56
C VAL A 156 -2.68 -6.15 11.50
N ARG A 157 -1.35 -5.97 11.34
CA ARG A 157 -0.37 -6.73 12.12
C ARG A 157 0.06 -6.10 13.44
N GLY A 158 -0.14 -4.79 13.59
CA GLY A 158 0.29 -3.99 14.73
C GLY A 158 -0.90 -3.46 15.52
N ILE A 159 -0.80 -2.21 15.95
CA ILE A 159 -1.84 -1.57 16.78
C ILE A 159 -3.14 -1.44 15.98
N CYS A 160 -4.22 -1.97 16.52
CA CYS A 160 -5.57 -1.84 15.99
C CYS A 160 -6.50 -1.37 17.11
N CYS A 161 -7.08 -0.18 16.96
CA CYS A 161 -7.99 0.42 17.94
C CYS A 161 -9.47 0.17 17.58
N LEU A 162 -9.74 -0.74 16.61
CA LEU A 162 -11.09 -1.12 16.21
C LEU A 162 -11.32 -2.59 16.61
N ILE A 163 -12.45 -2.84 17.27
CA ILE A 163 -12.90 -4.19 17.65
C ILE A 163 -13.89 -4.66 16.59
N PRO A 164 -13.64 -5.79 15.90
CA PRO A 164 -14.53 -6.33 14.88
C PRO A 164 -15.62 -7.22 15.48
N GLY A 165 -16.67 -7.48 14.70
CA GLY A 165 -17.68 -8.50 15.00
C GLY A 165 -18.63 -8.15 16.14
N VAL A 166 -18.72 -6.88 16.56
CA VAL A 166 -19.68 -6.42 17.57
C VAL A 166 -21.02 -6.22 16.90
N GLU A 167 -22.06 -6.92 17.41
CA GLU A 167 -23.42 -6.88 16.88
C GLU A 167 -23.98 -5.45 16.82
N GLY A 168 -24.57 -5.09 15.69
CA GLY A 168 -25.11 -3.75 15.41
C GLY A 168 -24.08 -2.63 15.22
N GLU A 169 -22.79 -2.92 15.35
CA GLU A 169 -21.71 -1.93 15.22
C GLU A 169 -20.69 -2.32 14.16
N THR A 170 -19.94 -3.40 14.40
CA THR A 170 -18.83 -3.83 13.55
C THR A 170 -18.97 -5.27 13.08
N GLU A 171 -20.17 -5.78 13.01
CA GLU A 171 -20.50 -7.17 12.65
C GLU A 171 -20.02 -7.56 11.24
N ASN A 172 -19.91 -6.58 10.33
CA ASN A 172 -19.43 -6.78 8.96
C ASN A 172 -17.93 -6.51 8.80
N ILE A 173 -17.22 -6.26 9.91
CA ILE A 173 -15.75 -6.05 9.91
C ILE A 173 -15.04 -7.32 10.37
N HIS A 174 -14.11 -7.78 9.56
CA HIS A 174 -13.26 -8.94 9.83
C HIS A 174 -11.79 -8.51 9.86
N ILE A 175 -11.09 -8.76 10.95
CA ILE A 175 -9.68 -8.36 11.12
C ILE A 175 -8.82 -9.58 11.36
N ARG A 176 -7.73 -9.68 10.58
CA ARG A 176 -6.69 -10.68 10.76
C ARG A 176 -5.33 -10.02 11.00
N SER A 177 -4.50 -10.67 11.79
CA SER A 177 -3.10 -10.29 12.01
C SER A 177 -2.20 -11.42 11.53
N ILE A 178 -1.27 -11.11 10.63
CA ILE A 178 -0.29 -12.08 10.14
C ILE A 178 1.09 -11.68 10.66
N VAL A 179 1.70 -12.55 11.46
CA VAL A 179 3.07 -12.42 11.96
C VAL A 179 3.82 -13.70 11.61
N GLY A 180 4.89 -13.58 10.85
CA GLY A 180 5.64 -14.72 10.36
C GLY A 180 7.13 -14.41 10.17
N ARG A 181 7.77 -15.16 9.29
CA ARG A 181 9.20 -15.04 8.95
C ARG A 181 9.55 -13.65 8.42
N TYR A 182 8.67 -13.08 7.60
CA TYR A 182 8.81 -11.73 7.04
C TYR A 182 7.88 -10.77 7.75
N LEU A 183 8.30 -9.51 7.87
CA LEU A 183 7.45 -8.46 8.37
C LEU A 183 6.44 -8.06 7.28
N GLU A 184 5.15 -8.25 7.56
CA GLU A 184 4.07 -7.81 6.67
C GLU A 184 3.99 -6.28 6.66
N HIS A 185 4.66 -5.64 5.69
CA HIS A 185 4.89 -4.20 5.69
C HIS A 185 4.13 -3.46 4.60
N SER A 186 3.73 -4.13 3.52
CA SER A 186 2.95 -3.50 2.45
C SER A 186 1.61 -2.95 2.95
N ARG A 187 1.15 -1.84 2.35
CA ARG A 187 -0.19 -1.29 2.58
C ARG A 187 -0.94 -1.33 1.27
N ILE A 188 -2.17 -1.82 1.37
CA ILE A 188 -3.10 -1.99 0.26
C ILE A 188 -4.47 -1.46 0.71
N TYR A 189 -5.11 -0.66 -0.14
CA TYR A 189 -6.48 -0.21 0.05
C TYR A 189 -7.29 -0.65 -1.16
N ILE A 190 -8.43 -1.29 -0.93
CA ILE A 190 -9.37 -1.76 -1.94
C ILE A 190 -10.74 -1.21 -1.58
N PHE A 191 -11.35 -0.44 -2.46
CA PHE A 191 -12.70 0.08 -2.31
C PHE A 191 -13.52 -0.35 -3.51
N GLY A 192 -14.60 -1.06 -3.29
CA GLY A 192 -15.50 -1.56 -4.31
C GLY A 192 -15.30 -3.00 -4.70
N THR A 193 -16.27 -3.51 -5.47
CA THR A 193 -16.24 -4.82 -6.08
C THR A 193 -15.40 -4.80 -7.37
N LYS A 194 -15.10 -5.98 -7.92
CA LYS A 194 -14.20 -6.13 -9.08
C LYS A 194 -14.53 -5.21 -10.26
N GLU A 195 -15.80 -4.95 -10.50
CA GLU A 195 -16.28 -4.16 -11.65
C GLU A 195 -16.00 -2.67 -11.52
N ARG A 196 -15.81 -2.18 -10.29
CA ARG A 196 -15.65 -0.75 -9.98
C ARG A 196 -14.56 -0.46 -8.95
N ASP A 197 -13.72 -1.45 -8.65
CA ASP A 197 -12.75 -1.31 -7.57
C ASP A 197 -11.71 -0.23 -7.83
N LYS A 198 -11.45 0.52 -6.78
CA LYS A 198 -10.32 1.44 -6.66
C LYS A 198 -9.28 0.79 -5.77
N ILE A 199 -8.11 0.46 -6.32
CA ILE A 199 -7.02 -0.20 -5.59
C ILE A 199 -5.82 0.74 -5.50
N TYR A 200 -5.29 0.87 -4.28
CA TYR A 200 -4.09 1.68 -4.00
C TYR A 200 -3.03 0.85 -3.28
N ILE A 201 -1.77 1.14 -3.56
CA ILE A 201 -0.64 0.78 -2.70
C ILE A 201 -0.12 2.04 -2.02
N SER A 202 0.31 1.95 -0.76
CA SER A 202 0.62 3.14 0.05
C SER A 202 1.84 2.98 0.94
N SER A 203 2.47 4.10 1.26
CA SER A 203 3.43 4.20 2.36
C SER A 203 2.75 4.45 3.71
N ALA A 204 1.48 4.88 3.72
CA ALA A 204 0.74 5.29 4.92
C ALA A 204 0.03 4.11 5.61
N ASP A 205 0.14 4.08 6.94
CA ASP A 205 -0.82 3.40 7.80
C ASP A 205 -2.02 4.31 8.08
N PHE A 206 -3.12 3.76 8.55
CA PHE A 206 -4.26 4.54 9.02
C PHE A 206 -4.07 4.95 10.49
N MET A 207 -3.06 5.79 10.70
CA MET A 207 -2.76 6.43 11.97
C MET A 207 -2.79 7.95 11.79
N THR A 208 -3.29 8.69 12.77
CA THR A 208 -3.35 10.16 12.72
C THR A 208 -1.99 10.81 12.36
N ARG A 209 -0.89 10.23 12.84
CA ARG A 209 0.45 10.72 12.49
C ARG A 209 0.79 10.54 11.00
N ASN A 210 0.32 9.46 10.36
CA ASN A 210 0.56 9.20 8.94
C ASN A 210 -0.34 10.07 8.07
N THR A 211 -1.60 10.22 8.45
CA THR A 211 -2.59 10.94 7.66
C THR A 211 -2.47 12.46 7.77
N LEU A 212 -1.96 13.00 8.90
CA LEU A 212 -1.96 14.43 9.20
C LEU A 212 -0.60 15.04 9.55
N ARG A 213 0.45 14.24 9.85
CA ARG A 213 1.74 14.75 10.35
C ARG A 213 2.94 14.16 9.61
N ARG A 214 2.71 13.58 8.44
CA ARG A 214 3.76 13.04 7.59
C ARG A 214 3.46 13.31 6.13
N VAL A 215 4.49 13.35 5.31
CA VAL A 215 4.34 13.23 3.87
C VAL A 215 4.31 11.75 3.54
N GLU A 216 3.15 11.27 3.12
CA GLU A 216 2.90 9.89 2.67
C GLU A 216 2.29 9.93 1.28
N VAL A 217 2.46 8.85 0.52
CA VAL A 217 1.89 8.72 -0.82
C VAL A 217 1.20 7.38 -0.96
N ALA A 218 -0.02 7.41 -1.51
CA ALA A 218 -0.69 6.24 -2.05
C ALA A 218 -0.90 6.41 -3.57
N ALA A 219 -0.58 5.37 -4.32
CA ALA A 219 -0.71 5.36 -5.77
C ALA A 219 -1.85 4.44 -6.21
N PRO A 220 -2.72 4.90 -7.12
CA PRO A 220 -3.74 4.06 -7.71
C PRO A 220 -3.12 3.03 -8.66
N VAL A 221 -3.70 1.85 -8.70
CA VAL A 221 -3.33 0.78 -9.62
C VAL A 221 -4.39 0.73 -10.72
N TYR A 222 -4.04 1.14 -11.93
CA TYR A 222 -4.99 1.20 -13.06
C TYR A 222 -4.98 -0.03 -13.95
N ASP A 223 -3.84 -0.74 -14.06
CA ASP A 223 -3.75 -1.95 -14.88
C ASP A 223 -4.56 -3.09 -14.25
N GLU A 224 -5.54 -3.64 -14.98
CA GLU A 224 -6.45 -4.67 -14.47
C GLU A 224 -5.73 -5.97 -14.10
N ARG A 225 -4.62 -6.32 -14.76
CA ARG A 225 -3.82 -7.50 -14.41
C ARG A 225 -3.12 -7.31 -13.07
N LEU A 226 -2.69 -6.08 -12.78
CA LEU A 226 -2.08 -5.74 -11.49
C LEU A 226 -3.12 -5.66 -10.38
N LYS A 227 -4.30 -5.11 -10.66
CA LYS A 227 -5.44 -5.16 -9.73
C LYS A 227 -5.80 -6.61 -9.39
N GLU A 228 -5.94 -7.48 -10.38
CA GLU A 228 -6.23 -8.91 -10.17
C GLU A 228 -5.14 -9.56 -9.32
N ARG A 229 -3.88 -9.25 -9.57
CA ARG A 229 -2.77 -9.75 -8.76
C ARG A 229 -2.87 -9.31 -7.30
N ILE A 230 -3.19 -8.05 -7.05
CA ILE A 230 -3.35 -7.53 -5.68
C ILE A 230 -4.56 -8.16 -5.00
N ARG A 231 -5.70 -8.30 -5.69
CA ARG A 231 -6.88 -9.00 -5.16
C ARG A 231 -6.55 -10.44 -4.75
N ASN A 232 -5.83 -11.15 -5.63
CA ASN A 232 -5.40 -12.52 -5.34
C ASN A 232 -4.45 -12.59 -4.14
N MET A 233 -3.47 -11.68 -4.05
CA MET A 233 -2.56 -11.61 -2.91
C MET A 233 -3.34 -11.35 -1.61
N PHE A 234 -4.24 -10.38 -1.60
CA PHE A 234 -5.06 -10.06 -0.44
C PHE A 234 -5.96 -11.25 -0.05
N SER A 235 -6.58 -11.91 -1.03
CA SER A 235 -7.40 -13.11 -0.81
C SER A 235 -6.59 -14.26 -0.21
N ILE A 236 -5.34 -14.49 -0.64
CA ILE A 236 -4.46 -15.51 -0.04
C ILE A 236 -4.13 -15.18 1.42
N MET A 237 -3.87 -13.92 1.73
CA MET A 237 -3.65 -13.50 3.13
C MET A 237 -4.89 -13.70 3.99
N LEU A 238 -6.07 -13.44 3.47
CA LEU A 238 -7.34 -13.69 4.16
C LEU A 238 -7.63 -15.20 4.37
N LYS A 239 -7.05 -16.07 3.56
CA LYS A 239 -7.18 -17.54 3.66
C LYS A 239 -6.08 -18.17 4.51
N ASP A 240 -5.07 -17.41 4.96
CA ASP A 240 -4.01 -17.94 5.83
C ASP A 240 -4.63 -18.49 7.13
N ASN A 241 -4.46 -19.79 7.38
CA ASN A 241 -4.92 -20.47 8.59
C ASN A 241 -3.76 -21.13 9.36
N VAL A 242 -2.52 -20.68 9.08
CA VAL A 242 -1.31 -21.14 9.76
C VAL A 242 -0.69 -20.01 10.59
N LEU A 243 -0.51 -18.82 9.99
CA LEU A 243 0.09 -17.67 10.64
C LEU A 243 -0.96 -16.66 11.13
N ALA A 244 -2.09 -16.56 10.41
CA ALA A 244 -3.09 -15.55 10.72
C ALA A 244 -3.82 -15.83 12.04
N ARG A 245 -3.98 -14.76 12.80
CA ARG A 245 -4.85 -14.72 13.98
C ARG A 245 -6.01 -13.82 13.69
N THR A 246 -7.22 -14.28 13.96
CA THR A 246 -8.47 -13.52 13.80
C THR A 246 -8.76 -12.76 15.07
N ALA A 247 -9.05 -11.47 14.96
CA ALA A 247 -9.51 -10.66 16.07
C ALA A 247 -10.97 -11.01 16.39
N LEU A 248 -11.29 -11.13 17.67
CA LEU A 248 -12.61 -11.49 18.19
C LEU A 248 -13.31 -10.26 18.79
N PRO A 249 -14.66 -10.30 18.98
CA PRO A 249 -15.41 -9.19 19.57
C PRO A 249 -15.02 -8.82 20.99
N ASP A 250 -14.33 -9.70 21.69
CA ASP A 250 -13.81 -9.46 23.05
C ASP A 250 -12.36 -8.89 23.04
N GLY A 251 -11.82 -8.59 21.85
CA GLY A 251 -10.49 -8.04 21.67
C GLY A 251 -9.35 -9.07 21.67
N ARG A 252 -9.64 -10.36 21.87
CA ARG A 252 -8.62 -11.42 21.77
C ARG A 252 -8.30 -11.74 20.31
N TYR A 253 -7.14 -12.34 20.07
CA TYR A 253 -6.70 -12.82 18.79
C TYR A 253 -6.43 -14.33 18.85
N GLU A 254 -7.10 -15.09 17.99
CA GLU A 254 -7.01 -16.55 17.98
C GLU A 254 -6.68 -17.09 16.60
N ILE A 255 -5.97 -18.21 16.54
CA ILE A 255 -5.83 -19.01 15.32
C ILE A 255 -7.10 -19.82 15.19
N ILE A 256 -7.82 -19.59 14.08
CA ILE A 256 -9.06 -20.31 13.79
C ILE A 256 -8.70 -21.58 13.02
N ASP A 257 -8.97 -22.74 13.59
CA ASP A 257 -8.95 -24.01 12.86
C ASP A 257 -10.30 -24.18 12.14
N ASP A 258 -10.29 -23.89 10.85
CA ASP A 258 -11.49 -23.98 10.00
C ASP A 258 -11.61 -25.37 9.30
N GLY A 259 -10.79 -26.33 9.70
CA GLY A 259 -10.76 -27.69 9.09
C GLY A 259 -10.31 -27.74 7.64
N LYS A 260 -9.94 -26.60 7.04
CA LYS A 260 -9.48 -26.52 5.66
C LYS A 260 -8.01 -26.94 5.51
N LYS A 261 -7.58 -27.15 4.27
CA LYS A 261 -6.18 -27.37 3.96
C LYS A 261 -5.33 -26.23 4.51
N LYS A 262 -4.25 -26.57 5.21
CA LYS A 262 -3.32 -25.58 5.79
C LYS A 262 -2.71 -24.72 4.68
N LEU A 263 -2.81 -23.40 4.84
CA LEU A 263 -2.27 -22.39 3.95
C LEU A 263 -1.50 -21.36 4.76
N ASN A 264 -0.18 -21.31 4.53
CA ASN A 264 0.70 -20.25 5.00
C ASN A 264 0.92 -19.27 3.85
N SER A 265 0.43 -18.05 3.97
CA SER A 265 0.47 -17.06 2.89
C SER A 265 1.91 -16.69 2.50
N GLN A 266 2.83 -16.59 3.45
CA GLN A 266 4.24 -16.26 3.17
C GLN A 266 4.94 -17.37 2.38
N GLU A 267 4.75 -18.63 2.77
CA GLU A 267 5.31 -19.77 2.02
C GLU A 267 4.69 -19.89 0.63
N TYR A 268 3.39 -19.64 0.51
CA TYR A 268 2.71 -19.60 -0.79
C TYR A 268 3.37 -18.58 -1.75
N PHE A 269 3.63 -17.36 -1.27
CA PHE A 269 4.25 -16.32 -2.11
C PHE A 269 5.72 -16.62 -2.42
N ILE A 270 6.45 -17.26 -1.51
CA ILE A 270 7.80 -17.73 -1.77
C ILE A 270 7.80 -18.75 -2.92
N GLU A 271 6.93 -19.76 -2.85
CA GLU A 271 6.81 -20.77 -3.90
C GLU A 271 6.40 -20.13 -5.24
N GLU A 272 5.45 -19.19 -5.23
CA GLU A 272 5.03 -18.48 -6.43
C GLU A 272 6.21 -17.74 -7.08
N ALA A 273 7.00 -17.01 -6.27
CA ALA A 273 8.17 -16.28 -6.74
C ALA A 273 9.21 -17.20 -7.37
N TYR A 274 9.47 -18.37 -6.79
CA TYR A 274 10.38 -19.38 -7.37
C TYR A 274 9.84 -19.94 -8.68
N LYS A 275 8.56 -20.25 -8.77
CA LYS A 275 7.92 -20.73 -10.01
C LYS A 275 8.04 -19.70 -11.14
N GLN A 276 7.78 -18.44 -10.87
CA GLN A 276 7.91 -17.35 -11.83
C GLN A 276 9.36 -17.15 -12.30
N LYS A 277 10.34 -17.25 -11.38
CA LYS A 277 11.78 -17.18 -11.72
C LYS A 277 12.18 -18.29 -12.67
N ILE A 278 11.76 -19.53 -12.40
CA ILE A 278 12.06 -20.68 -13.24
C ILE A 278 11.42 -20.53 -14.63
N GLN A 279 10.19 -20.03 -14.72
CA GLN A 279 9.54 -19.76 -16.00
C GLN A 279 10.28 -18.69 -16.81
N LYS A 280 10.68 -17.57 -16.19
CA LYS A 280 11.46 -16.53 -16.87
C LYS A 280 12.80 -17.04 -17.40
N LEU A 281 13.47 -17.90 -16.65
CA LEU A 281 14.72 -18.52 -17.09
C LEU A 281 14.52 -19.47 -18.28
N LYS A 282 13.38 -20.16 -18.37
CA LYS A 282 13.06 -21.07 -19.47
C LYS A 282 12.66 -20.37 -20.78
N TYR A 283 12.05 -19.20 -20.69
CA TYR A 283 11.43 -18.54 -21.86
C TYR A 283 12.12 -17.29 -22.36
N GLY A 284 13.20 -16.80 -21.74
CA GLY A 284 14.09 -15.74 -22.28
C GLY A 284 13.43 -14.44 -22.75
N GLU A 285 12.15 -14.18 -22.42
CA GLU A 285 11.43 -13.05 -22.96
C GLU A 285 11.53 -11.78 -22.09
N LEU A 286 12.30 -10.83 -22.58
CA LEU A 286 12.18 -9.41 -22.21
C LEU A 286 11.01 -8.80 -23.01
N ARG A 287 9.82 -8.68 -22.41
CA ARG A 287 8.71 -7.93 -23.03
C ARG A 287 8.89 -6.43 -22.82
N LYS A 288 8.96 -5.71 -23.91
CA LYS A 288 8.86 -4.24 -24.00
C LYS A 288 7.39 -3.87 -23.73
N ASN A 289 7.08 -3.39 -22.58
CA ASN A 289 5.97 -2.57 -22.09
C ASN A 289 5.82 -2.88 -20.59
N MET A 290 6.39 -2.03 -19.75
CA MET A 290 6.49 -2.32 -18.32
C MET A 290 5.63 -1.39 -17.50
N VAL A 291 4.52 -1.94 -17.00
CA VAL A 291 4.01 -1.60 -15.68
C VAL A 291 4.45 -2.75 -14.77
N LEU A 292 5.41 -2.50 -13.88
CA LEU A 292 5.97 -3.52 -12.98
C LEU A 292 5.44 -3.29 -11.57
N LEU A 293 4.58 -4.20 -11.11
CA LEU A 293 4.35 -4.39 -9.69
C LEU A 293 5.36 -5.44 -9.21
N GLN A 294 6.36 -5.03 -8.42
CA GLN A 294 7.31 -5.95 -7.80
C GLN A 294 6.89 -6.24 -6.36
N TYR A 295 6.61 -7.49 -6.08
CA TYR A 295 6.60 -8.02 -4.73
C TYR A 295 8.04 -8.39 -4.40
N GLN A 296 8.71 -7.59 -3.55
CA GLN A 296 10.08 -7.90 -3.14
C GLN A 296 10.05 -8.95 -2.03
N PHE A 297 10.18 -10.22 -2.42
CA PHE A 297 10.74 -11.22 -1.53
C PHE A 297 12.27 -11.16 -1.60
N SER A 298 12.90 -11.27 -0.46
CA SER A 298 14.34 -11.22 -0.25
C SER A 298 15.09 -12.30 -1.08
N GLY A 299 15.48 -11.94 -2.26
CA GLY A 299 16.35 -12.73 -3.10
C GLY A 299 16.96 -11.79 -4.12
N GLY A 300 18.15 -11.28 -3.82
CA GLY A 300 18.83 -10.21 -4.53
C GLY A 300 18.64 -10.23 -6.04
N PHE A 301 18.14 -9.12 -6.57
CA PHE A 301 18.32 -8.79 -7.96
C PHE A 301 19.69 -8.09 -8.12
N LEU A 302 20.67 -8.83 -8.57
CA LEU A 302 21.86 -8.28 -9.19
C LEU A 302 21.47 -7.81 -10.59
N TRP A 303 21.45 -6.49 -10.81
CA TRP A 303 21.65 -5.94 -12.14
C TRP A 303 23.12 -6.18 -12.52
N LYS A 304 23.36 -7.07 -13.46
CA LYS A 304 24.56 -6.98 -14.30
C LYS A 304 24.13 -6.35 -15.61
N GLN A 305 24.96 -5.38 -16.04
CA GLN A 305 24.94 -4.56 -17.24
C GLN A 305 24.46 -5.29 -18.50
#